data_95c76965fe6b8d57bc8f683c7f7170c4
#
_entry.id   95c76965fe6b8d57bc8f683c7f7170c4
#
_cell.length_a   1.000
_cell.length_b   1.000
_cell.length_c   1.000
_cell.angle_alpha   90.00
_cell.angle_beta   90.00
_cell.angle_gamma   90.00
#
_symmetry.space_group_name_H-M   'P 1'
#
loop_
_entity.id
_entity.type
_entity.pdbx_description
1 polymer ?
#
loop_
_entity_poly.entity_id
_entity_poly.type
_entity_poly.pdbx_seq_one_letter_code
_entity_poly.pdbx_strand_id
1 'polypeptide(L)'
;MNTRSLALALLAGVGAVWTPHTALAGNPLGIDHKLNYDDSGIWKRSYQKQLAVGLALTTIGGALFADNDSRLGRTFDQSLDSMVLTAATTSVMKVAFSRERPSENADPGDFFDGRGHQSFPSGEVAEVTAVVTPFIAEYGDDHPAVWALALLPAYDAVARVKVNGHWQSDVIVGAAIGAAWGVWAHRRHSPLIMGLLPGHGMMIGYARRF
;
A
#
# COMPACT_ATOMS: atom_id res chain seq x y z
N MET A 1 0.61 -7.82 -22.91
CA MET A 1 1.88 -7.99 -22.15
C MET A 1 1.56 -8.97 -21.02
N ASN A 2 2.21 -10.11 -20.96
CA ASN A 2 1.76 -11.23 -20.12
C ASN A 2 1.96 -10.89 -18.63
N THR A 3 0.93 -11.06 -17.79
CA THR A 3 0.94 -10.80 -16.33
C THR A 3 2.08 -11.47 -15.58
N ARG A 4 2.67 -12.53 -16.17
CA ARG A 4 3.87 -13.21 -15.65
C ARG A 4 5.13 -12.33 -15.68
N SER A 5 5.23 -11.38 -16.62
CA SER A 5 6.41 -10.51 -16.76
C SER A 5 6.41 -9.34 -15.78
N LEU A 6 5.23 -8.83 -15.38
CA LEU A 6 5.15 -7.76 -14.38
C LEU A 6 5.47 -8.26 -12.96
N ALA A 7 5.05 -9.48 -12.62
CA ALA A 7 5.32 -10.06 -11.31
C ALA A 7 6.83 -10.34 -11.08
N LEU A 8 7.57 -10.71 -12.13
CA LEU A 8 9.02 -10.92 -12.03
C LEU A 8 9.80 -9.61 -11.88
N ALA A 9 9.35 -8.52 -12.49
CA ALA A 9 10.02 -7.23 -12.38
C ALA A 9 9.88 -6.59 -10.98
N LEU A 10 8.77 -6.87 -10.28
CA LEU A 10 8.53 -6.36 -8.91
C LEU A 10 9.19 -7.20 -7.82
N LEU A 11 9.38 -8.50 -8.04
CA LEU A 11 10.01 -9.41 -7.07
C LEU A 11 11.54 -9.39 -7.11
N ALA A 12 12.15 -8.99 -8.21
CA ALA A 12 13.61 -8.88 -8.32
C ALA A 12 14.21 -7.75 -7.46
N GLY A 13 13.39 -6.80 -6.99
CA GLY A 13 13.84 -5.69 -6.16
C GLY A 13 13.95 -5.98 -4.65
N VAL A 14 13.38 -7.07 -4.16
CA VAL A 14 13.30 -7.35 -2.69
C VAL A 14 14.37 -8.37 -2.23
N GLY A 15 15.08 -9.01 -3.15
CA GLY A 15 16.01 -10.10 -2.86
C GLY A 15 17.46 -9.72 -2.61
N ALA A 16 17.82 -8.44 -2.52
CA ALA A 16 19.21 -8.04 -2.36
C ALA A 16 19.47 -7.36 -1.01
N VAL A 17 20.18 -8.09 -0.18
CA VAL A 17 21.20 -7.62 0.76
C VAL A 17 20.76 -7.28 2.16
N TRP A 18 20.82 -8.29 3.02
CA TRP A 18 21.23 -8.12 4.41
C TRP A 18 22.74 -7.83 4.44
N THR A 19 23.12 -6.56 4.35
CA THR A 19 24.43 -6.09 4.80
C THR A 19 24.25 -5.22 6.04
N PRO A 20 25.08 -5.38 7.08
CA PRO A 20 24.83 -4.72 8.35
C PRO A 20 25.07 -3.22 8.28
N HIS A 21 24.14 -2.48 8.85
CA HIS A 21 24.21 -1.11 9.40
C HIS A 21 24.92 0.04 8.65
N THR A 22 25.82 -0.18 7.71
CA THR A 22 26.54 0.88 7.02
C THR A 22 25.96 1.26 5.64
N ALA A 23 25.06 0.44 5.08
CA ALA A 23 24.49 0.69 3.76
C ALA A 23 23.19 1.55 3.79
N LEU A 24 22.61 1.77 4.97
CA LEU A 24 21.42 2.61 5.17
C LEU A 24 21.75 3.98 5.79
N ALA A 25 22.98 4.23 6.18
CA ALA A 25 23.46 5.52 6.69
C ALA A 25 23.70 6.52 5.54
N GLY A 26 22.82 6.55 4.58
CA GLY A 26 22.86 7.45 3.43
C GLY A 26 21.50 7.50 2.78
N ASN A 27 21.31 8.41 1.85
CA ASN A 27 20.09 8.57 1.08
C ASN A 27 19.68 7.24 0.39
N PRO A 28 18.65 6.50 0.89
CA PRO A 28 18.23 5.24 0.30
C PRO A 28 17.89 5.44 -1.18
N LEU A 29 18.44 4.60 -2.05
CA LEU A 29 18.31 4.69 -3.51
C LEU A 29 18.86 5.97 -4.13
N GLY A 30 19.46 6.90 -3.37
CA GLY A 30 19.98 8.17 -3.89
C GLY A 30 18.92 9.16 -4.37
N ILE A 31 17.64 8.93 -4.07
CA ILE A 31 16.51 9.72 -4.60
C ILE A 31 15.88 10.66 -3.58
N ASP A 32 16.17 10.45 -2.29
CA ASP A 32 15.52 11.19 -1.22
C ASP A 32 16.10 12.58 -1.09
N HIS A 33 15.25 13.58 -1.21
CA HIS A 33 15.56 14.97 -0.98
C HIS A 33 14.35 15.72 -0.45
N LYS A 34 14.59 16.69 0.44
CA LYS A 34 13.53 17.52 0.99
C LYS A 34 13.07 18.53 -0.06
N LEU A 35 11.76 18.53 -0.34
CA LEU A 35 11.15 19.52 -1.21
C LEU A 35 10.73 20.76 -0.43
N ASN A 36 10.50 21.87 -1.15
CA ASN A 36 9.78 23.00 -0.58
C ASN A 36 8.38 22.55 -0.17
N TYR A 37 8.03 22.82 1.09
CA TYR A 37 6.72 22.46 1.65
C TYR A 37 5.59 23.13 0.88
N ASP A 38 4.61 22.33 0.48
CA ASP A 38 3.42 22.80 -0.22
C ASP A 38 2.18 22.01 0.25
N ASP A 39 1.32 22.68 1.03
CA ASP A 39 0.01 22.18 1.49
C ASP A 39 -1.11 23.04 0.89
N SER A 40 -1.02 23.39 -0.39
CA SER A 40 -1.95 24.24 -1.09
C SER A 40 -2.65 23.54 -2.26
N GLY A 41 -3.74 24.11 -2.75
CA GLY A 41 -4.45 23.60 -3.91
C GLY A 41 -4.79 22.12 -3.77
N ILE A 42 -4.42 21.31 -4.76
CA ILE A 42 -4.66 19.86 -4.78
C ILE A 42 -3.75 19.09 -3.83
N TRP A 43 -2.66 19.69 -3.33
CA TRP A 43 -1.71 19.04 -2.42
C TRP A 43 -2.14 19.09 -0.95
N LYS A 44 -3.27 19.75 -0.62
CA LYS A 44 -3.77 19.86 0.76
C LYS A 44 -3.87 18.52 1.45
N ARG A 45 -3.33 18.47 2.67
CA ARG A 45 -3.38 17.28 3.53
C ARG A 45 -4.80 16.76 3.76
N SER A 46 -5.80 17.66 3.78
CA SER A 46 -7.20 17.29 3.92
C SER A 46 -7.70 16.41 2.77
N TYR A 47 -7.29 16.68 1.53
CA TYR A 47 -7.69 15.86 0.38
C TYR A 47 -7.06 14.48 0.38
N GLN A 48 -5.80 14.38 0.80
CA GLN A 48 -5.12 13.08 0.97
C GLN A 48 -5.86 12.22 2.00
N LYS A 49 -6.21 12.80 3.17
CA LYS A 49 -7.00 12.12 4.19
C LYS A 49 -8.39 11.69 3.68
N GLN A 50 -9.07 12.56 2.95
CA GLN A 50 -10.38 12.26 2.36
C GLN A 50 -10.28 11.12 1.36
N LEU A 51 -9.24 11.10 0.52
CA LEU A 51 -8.98 10.00 -0.41
C LEU A 51 -8.80 8.68 0.34
N ALA A 52 -7.88 8.63 1.30
CA ALA A 52 -7.58 7.41 2.05
C ALA A 52 -8.81 6.89 2.82
N VAL A 53 -9.50 7.79 3.55
CA VAL A 53 -10.72 7.43 4.30
C VAL A 53 -11.85 7.02 3.36
N GLY A 54 -12.05 7.75 2.26
CA GLY A 54 -13.08 7.42 1.26
C GLY A 54 -12.86 6.05 0.65
N LEU A 55 -11.62 5.72 0.27
CA LEU A 55 -11.29 4.40 -0.26
C LEU A 55 -11.47 3.30 0.78
N ALA A 56 -11.04 3.52 2.03
CA ALA A 56 -11.23 2.55 3.11
C ALA A 56 -12.71 2.26 3.36
N LEU A 57 -13.54 3.31 3.48
CA LEU A 57 -14.98 3.17 3.68
C LEU A 57 -15.66 2.48 2.48
N THR A 58 -15.27 2.81 1.25
CA THR A 58 -15.78 2.17 0.04
C THR A 58 -15.41 0.69 0.01
N THR A 59 -14.17 0.35 0.37
CA THR A 59 -13.70 -1.04 0.42
C THR A 59 -14.45 -1.85 1.47
N ILE A 60 -14.57 -1.32 2.69
CA ILE A 60 -15.31 -1.98 3.77
C ILE A 60 -16.79 -2.12 3.40
N GLY A 61 -17.42 -1.05 2.91
CA GLY A 61 -18.81 -1.09 2.48
C GLY A 61 -19.03 -2.08 1.33
N GLY A 62 -18.15 -2.09 0.34
CA GLY A 62 -18.20 -3.06 -0.77
C GLY A 62 -18.09 -4.50 -0.28
N ALA A 63 -17.14 -4.80 0.62
CA ALA A 63 -16.96 -6.13 1.19
C ALA A 63 -18.16 -6.59 2.06
N LEU A 64 -18.85 -5.64 2.71
CA LEU A 64 -20.00 -5.98 3.57
C LEU A 64 -21.33 -6.11 2.82
N PHE A 65 -21.53 -5.36 1.73
CA PHE A 65 -22.84 -5.21 1.10
C PHE A 65 -22.89 -5.70 -0.35
N ALA A 66 -21.75 -5.92 -1.03
CA ALA A 66 -21.77 -6.52 -2.34
C ALA A 66 -22.01 -8.03 -2.23
N ASP A 67 -22.63 -8.60 -3.27
CA ASP A 67 -22.80 -10.04 -3.37
C ASP A 67 -21.44 -10.73 -3.54
N ASN A 68 -21.04 -11.52 -2.54
CA ASN A 68 -19.72 -12.18 -2.49
C ASN A 68 -19.52 -13.22 -3.60
N ASP A 69 -20.60 -13.72 -4.20
CA ASP A 69 -20.54 -14.61 -5.35
C ASP A 69 -20.32 -13.84 -6.66
N SER A 70 -20.53 -12.52 -6.64
CA SER A 70 -20.28 -11.67 -7.79
C SER A 70 -18.78 -11.40 -7.97
N ARG A 71 -18.38 -11.06 -9.22
CA ARG A 71 -17.02 -10.62 -9.55
C ARG A 71 -16.61 -9.39 -8.71
N LEU A 72 -17.55 -8.45 -8.55
CA LEU A 72 -17.33 -7.21 -7.81
C LEU A 72 -17.15 -7.46 -6.31
N GLY A 73 -18.02 -8.28 -5.70
CA GLY A 73 -17.93 -8.60 -4.28
C GLY A 73 -16.61 -9.26 -3.93
N ARG A 74 -16.19 -10.27 -4.72
CA ARG A 74 -14.87 -10.89 -4.54
C ARG A 74 -13.72 -9.90 -4.65
N THR A 75 -13.82 -8.91 -5.54
CA THR A 75 -12.78 -7.89 -5.68
C THR A 75 -12.72 -6.96 -4.46
N PHE A 76 -13.86 -6.62 -3.87
CA PHE A 76 -13.90 -5.88 -2.60
C PHE A 76 -13.30 -6.68 -1.43
N ASP A 77 -13.61 -7.98 -1.34
CA ASP A 77 -13.01 -8.86 -0.33
C ASP A 77 -11.48 -8.92 -0.45
N GLN A 78 -10.98 -9.05 -1.68
CA GLN A 78 -9.54 -9.05 -1.98
C GLN A 78 -8.91 -7.70 -1.63
N SER A 79 -9.60 -6.58 -1.89
CA SER A 79 -9.14 -5.25 -1.51
C SER A 79 -9.12 -5.05 0.00
N LEU A 80 -10.09 -5.59 0.72
CA LEU A 80 -10.11 -5.57 2.18
C LEU A 80 -8.95 -6.39 2.76
N ASP A 81 -8.73 -7.61 2.26
CA ASP A 81 -7.61 -8.46 2.67
C ASP A 81 -6.26 -7.76 2.46
N SER A 82 -6.06 -7.18 1.27
CA SER A 82 -4.82 -6.48 0.95
C SER A 82 -4.61 -5.23 1.79
N MET A 83 -5.67 -4.46 2.07
CA MET A 83 -5.63 -3.28 2.91
C MET A 83 -5.19 -3.62 4.34
N VAL A 84 -5.82 -4.64 4.96
CA VAL A 84 -5.51 -5.04 6.34
C VAL A 84 -4.09 -5.59 6.46
N LEU A 85 -3.67 -6.44 5.52
CA LEU A 85 -2.31 -7.01 5.52
C LEU A 85 -1.25 -5.93 5.27
N THR A 86 -1.55 -4.96 4.41
CA THR A 86 -0.69 -3.81 4.16
C THR A 86 -0.55 -2.94 5.40
N ALA A 87 -1.66 -2.63 6.09
CA ALA A 87 -1.66 -1.85 7.32
C ALA A 87 -0.81 -2.54 8.42
N ALA A 88 -0.98 -3.85 8.59
CA ALA A 88 -0.19 -4.64 9.53
C ALA A 88 1.31 -4.61 9.17
N THR A 89 1.65 -4.87 7.90
CA THR A 89 3.04 -4.87 7.42
C THR A 89 3.71 -3.51 7.61
N THR A 90 3.06 -2.44 7.16
CA THR A 90 3.61 -1.08 7.27
C THR A 90 3.75 -0.63 8.72
N SER A 91 2.83 -1.03 9.61
CA SER A 91 2.91 -0.73 11.04
C SER A 91 4.12 -1.38 11.70
N VAL A 92 4.37 -2.66 11.42
CA VAL A 92 5.56 -3.36 11.90
C VAL A 92 6.84 -2.70 11.38
N MET A 93 6.89 -2.38 10.09
CA MET A 93 8.05 -1.74 9.48
C MET A 93 8.32 -0.35 10.06
N LYS A 94 7.29 0.45 10.35
CA LYS A 94 7.43 1.78 10.98
C LYS A 94 8.14 1.68 12.33
N VAL A 95 7.74 0.72 13.14
CA VAL A 95 8.38 0.48 14.45
C VAL A 95 9.82 -0.02 14.27
N ALA A 96 10.04 -0.95 13.35
CA ALA A 96 11.35 -1.55 13.13
C ALA A 96 12.39 -0.56 12.57
N PHE A 97 11.97 0.30 11.64
CA PHE A 97 12.87 1.23 10.95
C PHE A 97 12.99 2.59 11.63
N SER A 98 11.98 3.03 12.38
CA SER A 98 11.96 4.30 13.15
C SER A 98 12.62 5.47 12.40
N ARG A 99 12.22 5.72 11.15
CA ARG A 99 12.79 6.75 10.28
C ARG A 99 12.14 8.10 10.51
N GLU A 100 12.94 9.15 10.63
CA GLU A 100 12.45 10.54 10.69
C GLU A 100 11.84 11.01 9.36
N ARG A 101 10.87 11.92 9.47
CA ARG A 101 10.21 12.54 8.32
C ARG A 101 10.99 13.73 7.80
N PRO A 102 10.81 14.11 6.51
CA PRO A 102 11.36 15.39 6.01
C PRO A 102 10.91 16.60 6.80
N SER A 103 9.72 16.56 7.44
CA SER A 103 9.22 17.63 8.31
C SER A 103 9.96 17.71 9.65
N GLU A 104 10.54 16.63 10.12
CA GLU A 104 11.23 16.50 11.42
C GLU A 104 12.72 16.73 11.28
N ASN A 105 13.34 16.22 10.20
CA ASN A 105 14.77 16.32 9.95
C ASN A 105 15.04 16.62 8.47
N ALA A 106 16.27 16.99 8.14
CA ALA A 106 16.74 17.18 6.76
C ALA A 106 17.59 16.02 6.26
N ASP A 107 17.99 15.08 7.12
CA ASP A 107 18.81 13.92 6.77
C ASP A 107 17.91 12.73 6.38
N PRO A 108 17.90 12.32 5.10
CA PRO A 108 17.12 11.15 4.67
C PRO A 108 17.68 9.81 5.16
N GLY A 109 18.88 9.80 5.72
CA GLY A 109 19.56 8.61 6.24
C GLY A 109 19.24 8.31 7.70
N ASP A 110 18.44 9.12 8.38
CA ASP A 110 18.18 8.97 9.81
C ASP A 110 17.14 7.87 10.07
N PHE A 111 17.65 6.68 10.30
CA PHE A 111 16.93 5.44 10.58
C PHE A 111 17.36 4.84 11.92
N PHE A 112 16.51 4.04 12.53
CA PHE A 112 16.79 3.19 13.70
C PHE A 112 17.14 3.99 14.98
N ASP A 113 16.68 5.22 15.09
CA ASP A 113 16.96 6.06 16.26
C ASP A 113 16.19 5.63 17.52
N GLY A 114 15.21 4.73 17.38
CA GLY A 114 14.43 4.17 18.48
C GLY A 114 13.42 5.14 19.13
N ARG A 115 13.23 6.37 18.58
CA ARG A 115 12.34 7.37 19.15
C ARG A 115 10.89 7.26 18.67
N GLY A 116 10.57 6.24 17.88
CA GLY A 116 9.21 5.98 17.41
C GLY A 116 8.81 6.82 16.20
N HIS A 117 9.76 7.33 15.44
CA HIS A 117 9.49 8.00 14.17
C HIS A 117 8.87 7.04 13.16
N GLN A 118 7.97 7.52 12.30
CA GLN A 118 7.11 6.67 11.51
C GLN A 118 7.06 7.09 10.02
N SER A 119 8.23 7.50 9.47
CA SER A 119 8.27 7.86 8.06
C SER A 119 8.23 6.63 7.16
N PHE A 120 9.07 5.63 7.40
CA PHE A 120 9.26 4.50 6.50
C PHE A 120 8.47 3.26 6.93
N PRO A 121 7.75 2.63 6.00
CA PRO A 121 7.32 3.13 4.68
C PRO A 121 6.08 4.05 4.79
N SER A 122 5.65 4.66 3.66
CA SER A 122 4.40 5.41 3.63
C SER A 122 3.20 4.47 3.70
N GLY A 123 2.52 4.43 4.85
CA GLY A 123 1.35 3.59 5.07
C GLY A 123 0.17 4.00 4.20
N GLU A 124 -0.07 5.30 4.05
CA GLU A 124 -1.19 5.84 3.28
C GLU A 124 -1.06 5.48 1.79
N VAL A 125 0.09 5.72 1.19
CA VAL A 125 0.35 5.31 -0.21
C VAL A 125 0.25 3.79 -0.36
N ALA A 126 0.74 3.03 0.61
CA ALA A 126 0.65 1.57 0.61
C ALA A 126 -0.81 1.10 0.62
N GLU A 127 -1.65 1.66 1.50
CA GLU A 127 -3.07 1.32 1.61
C GLU A 127 -3.86 1.70 0.35
N VAL A 128 -3.66 2.91 -0.18
CA VAL A 128 -4.30 3.33 -1.44
C VAL A 128 -3.91 2.38 -2.58
N THR A 129 -2.64 2.00 -2.67
CA THR A 129 -2.17 1.04 -3.68
C THR A 129 -2.78 -0.34 -3.47
N ALA A 130 -2.83 -0.83 -2.23
CA ALA A 130 -3.40 -2.12 -1.88
C ALA A 130 -4.86 -2.26 -2.29
N VAL A 131 -5.64 -1.21 -2.07
CA VAL A 131 -7.07 -1.17 -2.41
C VAL A 131 -7.31 -1.20 -3.91
N VAL A 132 -6.55 -0.44 -4.71
CA VAL A 132 -6.81 -0.33 -6.16
C VAL A 132 -6.22 -1.50 -6.96
N THR A 133 -5.20 -2.16 -6.44
CA THR A 133 -4.50 -3.23 -7.18
C THR A 133 -5.40 -4.41 -7.55
N PRO A 134 -6.25 -4.96 -6.66
CA PRO A 134 -7.17 -6.04 -7.03
C PRO A 134 -8.14 -5.64 -8.15
N PHE A 135 -8.66 -4.41 -8.13
CA PHE A 135 -9.53 -3.92 -9.20
C PHE A 135 -8.80 -3.83 -10.54
N ILE A 136 -7.58 -3.30 -10.56
CA ILE A 136 -6.77 -3.22 -11.78
C ILE A 136 -6.44 -4.63 -12.29
N ALA A 137 -6.09 -5.55 -11.40
CA ALA A 137 -5.76 -6.92 -11.76
C ALA A 137 -6.97 -7.70 -12.28
N GLU A 138 -8.15 -7.46 -11.72
CA GLU A 138 -9.38 -8.16 -12.08
C GLU A 138 -10.00 -7.64 -13.37
N TYR A 139 -10.00 -6.32 -13.56
CA TYR A 139 -10.76 -5.68 -14.64
C TYR A 139 -9.90 -5.07 -15.75
N GLY A 140 -8.58 -4.97 -15.54
CA GLY A 140 -7.70 -4.20 -16.43
C GLY A 140 -7.63 -4.70 -17.87
N ASP A 141 -7.83 -5.99 -18.10
CA ASP A 141 -7.84 -6.58 -19.44
C ASP A 141 -9.18 -6.32 -20.17
N ASP A 142 -10.32 -6.41 -19.44
CA ASP A 142 -11.66 -6.22 -20.02
C ASP A 142 -12.05 -4.75 -20.13
N HIS A 143 -11.60 -3.94 -19.18
CA HIS A 143 -11.96 -2.53 -19.02
C HIS A 143 -10.72 -1.66 -18.81
N PRO A 144 -9.98 -1.31 -19.86
CA PRO A 144 -8.71 -0.56 -19.75
C PRO A 144 -8.80 0.75 -18.98
N ALA A 145 -9.98 1.37 -18.92
CA ALA A 145 -10.21 2.59 -18.12
C ALA A 145 -9.94 2.39 -16.62
N VAL A 146 -10.01 1.15 -16.12
CA VAL A 146 -9.71 0.82 -14.71
C VAL A 146 -8.26 1.15 -14.33
N TRP A 147 -7.35 1.17 -15.30
CA TRP A 147 -5.97 1.60 -15.06
C TRP A 147 -5.86 3.05 -14.56
N ALA A 148 -6.91 3.88 -14.78
CA ALA A 148 -6.97 5.22 -14.19
C ALA A 148 -6.95 5.20 -12.65
N LEU A 149 -7.34 4.11 -12.01
CA LEU A 149 -7.22 3.95 -10.55
C LEU A 149 -5.77 4.05 -10.07
N ALA A 150 -4.77 3.75 -10.91
CA ALA A 150 -3.36 3.93 -10.57
C ALA A 150 -2.97 5.39 -10.35
N LEU A 151 -3.77 6.35 -10.84
CA LEU A 151 -3.56 7.77 -10.58
C LEU A 151 -3.79 8.14 -9.11
N LEU A 152 -4.60 7.37 -8.36
CA LEU A 152 -4.90 7.64 -6.96
C LEU A 152 -3.65 7.47 -6.07
N PRO A 153 -2.96 6.31 -6.05
CA PRO A 153 -1.73 6.18 -5.29
C PRO A 153 -0.60 7.06 -5.85
N ALA A 154 -0.55 7.32 -7.16
CA ALA A 154 0.44 8.22 -7.74
C ALA A 154 0.23 9.67 -7.23
N TYR A 155 -1.01 10.15 -7.21
CA TYR A 155 -1.36 11.44 -6.62
C TYR A 155 -0.97 11.49 -5.15
N ASP A 156 -1.38 10.49 -4.35
CA ASP A 156 -1.09 10.45 -2.92
C ASP A 156 0.42 10.44 -2.66
N ALA A 157 1.20 9.66 -3.42
CA ALA A 157 2.65 9.63 -3.32
C ALA A 157 3.28 11.02 -3.52
N VAL A 158 2.91 11.73 -4.58
CA VAL A 158 3.40 13.09 -4.83
C VAL A 158 2.96 14.04 -3.72
N ALA A 159 1.68 13.99 -3.33
CA ALA A 159 1.14 14.85 -2.29
C ALA A 159 1.82 14.63 -0.93
N ARG A 160 2.13 13.38 -0.56
CA ARG A 160 2.86 13.04 0.68
C ARG A 160 4.28 13.61 0.70
N VAL A 161 4.96 13.59 -0.44
CA VAL A 161 6.30 14.19 -0.56
C VAL A 161 6.23 15.73 -0.52
N LYS A 162 5.24 16.33 -1.19
CA LYS A 162 5.02 17.79 -1.22
C LYS A 162 4.78 18.39 0.17
N VAL A 163 4.05 17.70 1.03
CA VAL A 163 3.79 18.15 2.42
C VAL A 163 4.90 17.68 3.40
N ASN A 164 6.06 17.26 2.92
CA ASN A 164 7.17 16.77 3.74
C ASN A 164 6.75 15.69 4.77
N GLY A 165 5.71 14.92 4.44
CA GLY A 165 5.21 13.84 5.28
C GLY A 165 6.02 12.56 5.12
N HIS A 166 6.62 12.34 3.96
CA HIS A 166 7.41 11.17 3.62
C HIS A 166 8.53 11.52 2.62
N TRP A 167 9.58 10.71 2.63
CA TRP A 167 10.62 10.72 1.62
C TRP A 167 10.15 10.00 0.35
N GLN A 168 10.86 10.21 -0.76
CA GLN A 168 10.55 9.59 -2.05
C GLN A 168 10.65 8.05 -1.96
N SER A 169 11.66 7.53 -1.28
CA SER A 169 11.81 6.09 -1.06
C SER A 169 10.68 5.50 -0.20
N ASP A 170 10.17 6.26 0.81
CA ASP A 170 9.06 5.81 1.65
C ASP A 170 7.79 5.53 0.83
N VAL A 171 7.48 6.42 -0.11
CA VAL A 171 6.27 6.29 -0.95
C VAL A 171 6.42 5.18 -1.99
N ILE A 172 7.62 5.02 -2.57
CA ILE A 172 7.91 3.93 -3.53
C ILE A 172 7.81 2.57 -2.85
N VAL A 173 8.43 2.41 -1.69
CA VAL A 173 8.37 1.16 -0.93
C VAL A 173 6.95 0.90 -0.43
N GLY A 174 6.25 1.94 0.03
CA GLY A 174 4.83 1.84 0.38
C GLY A 174 3.98 1.31 -0.78
N ALA A 175 4.10 1.91 -1.96
CA ALA A 175 3.38 1.47 -3.15
C ALA A 175 3.73 0.01 -3.52
N ALA A 176 5.00 -0.38 -3.43
CA ALA A 176 5.44 -1.74 -3.71
C ALA A 176 4.81 -2.77 -2.74
N ILE A 177 4.74 -2.45 -1.44
CA ILE A 177 4.10 -3.29 -0.42
C ILE A 177 2.60 -3.43 -0.72
N GLY A 178 1.90 -2.31 -0.98
CA GLY A 178 0.48 -2.34 -1.31
C GLY A 178 0.19 -3.14 -2.57
N ALA A 179 0.99 -2.97 -3.63
CA ALA A 179 0.87 -3.74 -4.86
C ALA A 179 1.11 -5.23 -4.64
N ALA A 180 2.12 -5.59 -3.84
CA ALA A 180 2.43 -6.99 -3.52
C ALA A 180 1.27 -7.68 -2.81
N TRP A 181 0.70 -7.07 -1.77
CA TRP A 181 -0.47 -7.61 -1.08
C TRP A 181 -1.71 -7.61 -1.95
N GLY A 182 -1.93 -6.58 -2.78
CA GLY A 182 -3.04 -6.53 -3.73
C GLY A 182 -2.99 -7.65 -4.76
N VAL A 183 -1.83 -7.91 -5.37
CA VAL A 183 -1.64 -9.04 -6.30
C VAL A 183 -1.79 -10.38 -5.59
N TRP A 184 -1.28 -10.51 -4.37
CA TRP A 184 -1.44 -11.72 -3.58
C TRP A 184 -2.92 -11.99 -3.26
N ALA A 185 -3.66 -10.99 -2.78
CA ALA A 185 -5.07 -11.10 -2.47
C ALA A 185 -5.90 -11.44 -3.71
N HIS A 186 -5.64 -10.80 -4.85
CA HIS A 186 -6.31 -11.08 -6.12
C HIS A 186 -6.16 -12.55 -6.56
N ARG A 187 -5.03 -13.19 -6.26
CA ARG A 187 -4.80 -14.62 -6.59
C ARG A 187 -5.53 -15.60 -5.66
N ARG A 188 -6.14 -15.10 -4.60
CA ARG A 188 -6.88 -15.96 -3.65
C ARG A 188 -8.34 -16.08 -4.08
N HIS A 189 -8.87 -17.31 -3.97
CA HIS A 189 -10.27 -17.59 -4.25
C HIS A 189 -11.17 -17.43 -3.03
N SER A 190 -10.61 -17.34 -1.82
CA SER A 190 -11.36 -17.22 -0.58
C SER A 190 -10.89 -16.00 0.21
N PRO A 191 -11.83 -15.16 0.71
CA PRO A 191 -11.49 -14.02 1.54
C PRO A 191 -10.89 -14.47 2.87
N LEU A 192 -9.90 -13.71 3.36
CA LEU A 192 -9.27 -13.96 4.64
C LEU A 192 -10.02 -13.24 5.77
N ILE A 193 -10.21 -11.95 5.63
CA ILE A 193 -10.77 -11.09 6.68
C ILE A 193 -12.27 -11.32 6.85
N MET A 194 -13.03 -11.37 5.76
CA MET A 194 -14.48 -11.62 5.83
C MET A 194 -14.80 -12.99 6.41
N GLY A 195 -13.96 -13.99 6.21
CA GLY A 195 -14.08 -15.31 6.83
C GLY A 195 -13.92 -15.30 8.35
N LEU A 196 -13.39 -14.23 8.94
CA LEU A 196 -13.20 -14.08 10.40
C LEU A 196 -14.32 -13.28 11.09
N LEU A 197 -15.24 -12.65 10.32
CA LEU A 197 -16.29 -11.79 10.90
C LEU A 197 -17.45 -12.62 11.48
N PRO A 198 -17.97 -12.25 12.68
CA PRO A 198 -19.15 -12.90 13.27
C PRO A 198 -20.38 -12.70 12.37
N GLY A 199 -21.09 -13.78 12.07
CA GLY A 199 -22.29 -13.79 11.20
C GLY A 199 -22.05 -14.43 9.84
N HIS A 200 -20.83 -14.47 9.34
CA HIS A 200 -20.42 -15.31 8.22
C HIS A 200 -19.83 -16.66 8.67
N GLY A 201 -20.08 -17.03 9.96
CA GLY A 201 -19.54 -18.23 10.58
C GLY A 201 -18.01 -18.15 10.67
N MET A 202 -17.47 -18.14 11.89
CA MET A 202 -16.05 -18.38 12.10
C MET A 202 -15.71 -19.76 11.53
N MET A 203 -15.50 -19.84 10.24
CA MET A 203 -14.80 -20.96 9.64
C MET A 203 -13.39 -20.45 9.32
N ILE A 204 -12.46 -20.72 10.22
CA ILE A 204 -11.07 -20.92 9.81
C ILE A 204 -11.09 -22.22 8.99
N GLY A 205 -11.63 -22.12 7.79
CA GLY A 205 -11.78 -23.21 6.85
C GLY A 205 -10.74 -23.05 5.76
N TYR A 206 -9.68 -23.81 5.84
CA TYR A 206 -8.83 -24.08 4.69
C TYR A 206 -9.62 -24.95 3.70
N ALA A 207 -10.38 -24.32 2.79
CA ALA A 207 -11.08 -25.03 1.73
C ALA A 207 -10.08 -25.26 0.58
N ARG A 208 -9.49 -26.45 0.52
CA ARG A 208 -8.76 -26.93 -0.65
C ARG A 208 -9.78 -27.72 -1.50
N ARG A 209 -10.19 -27.18 -2.63
CA ARG A 209 -10.84 -27.98 -3.69
C ARG A 209 -9.75 -28.77 -4.39
N PHE A 210 -9.88 -30.10 -4.38
CA PHE A 210 -9.09 -31.02 -5.18
C PHE A 210 -9.62 -31.07 -6.61
#